data_6047b61f50070913e9fce09d97db03e7
#
_entry.id   6047b61f50070913e9fce09d97db03e7
#
_cell.length_a   1.000
_cell.length_b   1.000
_cell.length_c   1.000
_cell.angle_alpha   90.00
_cell.angle_beta   90.00
_cell.angle_gamma   90.00
#
_symmetry.space_group_name_H-M   'P 1'
#
loop_
_entity.id
_entity.type
_entity.pdbx_description
1 polymer ?
#
loop_
_entity_poly.entity_id
_entity_poly.type
_entity_poly.pdbx_seq_one_letter_code
_entity_poly.pdbx_strand_id
1 'polypeptide(L)'
;MSRRVVVTGMGAITPIGLSVEEFWNGVKEGKLGFGEITRFDSSEYKAHMAAEVKGFVGKEHMDFKAAKRMELFSQYAVAAAREAIEDAGLDMTKEDPYRVGTAVGSGVGSLQAIEREYTKLVEKGPGRVNPIFVPLMISNMACGNVSIQFGLKGKTINDVTACATGTNNIGEAFRSIQYGEADVMVTGGTEGSVCPTAIAGFAALTALSPSTDPEKCSLPFDKNRSGFVLGEGAGVVVLEELEHAKARGAKIYAEVVGYGCSADAYHITSPLEDGSGAAHAMLNAVEDAGVDKNEITYINAHGTGTHHNDLFETRAIKLAFGEHAKDMKINSTKSMIGHLLGAAGAVEFITCVKEIEEGYIHKTAGYETPDEEINLNYCKEAYNEDVPYALSNSLGFGGHNASILIRKYQA
;
A
#
# COMPACT_ATOMS: atom_id res chain seq x y z
N MET A 1 -15.08 18.03 -19.69
CA MET A 1 -15.11 16.73 -18.99
C MET A 1 -13.71 16.49 -18.47
N SER A 2 -13.55 15.99 -17.24
CA SER A 2 -12.24 15.56 -16.73
C SER A 2 -11.73 14.38 -17.55
N ARG A 3 -10.40 14.25 -17.69
CA ARG A 3 -9.78 13.10 -18.36
C ARG A 3 -10.02 11.82 -17.53
N ARG A 4 -10.37 10.72 -18.20
CA ARG A 4 -10.52 9.42 -17.55
C ARG A 4 -9.15 8.78 -17.33
N VAL A 5 -9.00 8.09 -16.21
CA VAL A 5 -7.71 7.52 -15.79
C VAL A 5 -7.84 6.03 -15.58
N VAL A 6 -7.00 5.26 -16.24
CA VAL A 6 -7.05 3.80 -16.24
C VAL A 6 -5.74 3.20 -15.71
N VAL A 7 -5.83 1.97 -15.21
CA VAL A 7 -4.69 1.15 -14.79
C VAL A 7 -4.26 0.29 -15.98
N THR A 8 -3.04 0.46 -16.43
CA THR A 8 -2.50 -0.27 -17.59
C THR A 8 -1.37 -1.23 -17.22
N GLY A 9 -0.78 -1.11 -16.03
CA GLY A 9 0.24 -2.04 -15.56
C GLY A 9 0.36 -2.06 -14.03
N MET A 10 0.85 -3.17 -13.52
CA MET A 10 1.02 -3.42 -12.08
C MET A 10 2.33 -4.14 -11.80
N GLY A 11 2.93 -3.87 -10.63
CA GLY A 11 4.11 -4.58 -10.14
C GLY A 11 4.11 -4.65 -8.62
N ALA A 12 4.54 -5.76 -8.06
CA ALA A 12 4.50 -6.01 -6.63
C ALA A 12 5.72 -6.78 -6.11
N ILE A 13 6.24 -6.33 -4.98
CA ILE A 13 7.21 -7.05 -4.15
C ILE A 13 6.58 -7.17 -2.77
N THR A 14 6.30 -8.39 -2.33
CA THR A 14 5.57 -8.66 -1.08
C THR A 14 6.16 -9.85 -0.32
N PRO A 15 5.81 -10.05 0.95
CA PRO A 15 6.24 -11.22 1.72
C PRO A 15 5.76 -12.57 1.15
N ILE A 16 4.75 -12.59 0.29
CA ILE A 16 4.17 -13.82 -0.29
C ILE A 16 4.43 -14.00 -1.79
N GLY A 17 5.07 -13.03 -2.45
CA GLY A 17 5.43 -13.10 -3.86
C GLY A 17 6.26 -11.91 -4.32
N LEU A 18 7.15 -12.13 -5.29
CA LEU A 18 8.06 -11.13 -5.88
C LEU A 18 7.57 -10.60 -7.24
N SER A 19 6.34 -10.90 -7.59
CA SER A 19 5.62 -10.38 -8.75
C SER A 19 4.13 -10.29 -8.42
N VAL A 20 3.35 -9.59 -9.24
CA VAL A 20 1.88 -9.52 -9.11
C VAL A 20 1.26 -10.91 -9.22
N GLU A 21 1.76 -11.75 -10.13
CA GLU A 21 1.24 -13.12 -10.31
C GLU A 21 1.49 -13.98 -9.06
N GLU A 22 2.71 -13.99 -8.54
CA GLU A 22 3.05 -14.75 -7.32
C GLU A 22 2.27 -14.23 -6.11
N PHE A 23 2.20 -12.91 -5.95
CA PHE A 23 1.44 -12.26 -4.88
C PHE A 23 -0.03 -12.67 -4.94
N TRP A 24 -0.67 -12.52 -6.10
CA TRP A 24 -2.09 -12.80 -6.26
C TRP A 24 -2.42 -14.30 -6.07
N ASN A 25 -1.58 -15.18 -6.58
CA ASN A 25 -1.73 -16.62 -6.30
C ASN A 25 -1.61 -16.92 -4.81
N GLY A 26 -0.64 -16.30 -4.12
CA GLY A 26 -0.52 -16.40 -2.67
C GLY A 26 -1.75 -15.88 -1.92
N VAL A 27 -2.37 -14.79 -2.37
CA VAL A 27 -3.62 -14.26 -1.80
C VAL A 27 -4.76 -15.28 -1.97
N LYS A 28 -4.93 -15.85 -3.16
CA LYS A 28 -5.99 -16.86 -3.42
C LYS A 28 -5.81 -18.13 -2.60
N GLU A 29 -4.57 -18.55 -2.37
CA GLU A 29 -4.22 -19.69 -1.53
C GLU A 29 -4.36 -19.39 -0.02
N GLY A 30 -4.46 -18.11 0.37
CA GLY A 30 -4.44 -17.70 1.77
C GLY A 30 -3.06 -17.86 2.41
N LYS A 31 -1.99 -17.71 1.63
CA LYS A 31 -0.60 -17.84 2.07
C LYS A 31 -0.23 -16.76 3.08
N LEU A 32 0.34 -17.16 4.21
CA LEU A 32 0.79 -16.25 5.26
C LEU A 32 2.25 -15.88 5.04
N GLY A 33 2.54 -14.60 4.97
CA GLY A 33 3.90 -14.04 4.79
C GLY A 33 4.68 -13.87 6.09
N PHE A 34 4.13 -14.29 7.22
CA PHE A 34 4.69 -14.10 8.56
C PHE A 34 5.76 -15.13 8.91
N GLY A 35 6.71 -14.70 9.70
CA GLY A 35 7.74 -15.54 10.26
C GLY A 35 8.51 -14.83 11.36
N GLU A 36 9.36 -15.57 12.08
CA GLU A 36 10.29 -14.96 13.02
C GLU A 36 11.19 -13.96 12.28
N ILE A 37 11.52 -12.85 12.95
CA ILE A 37 12.44 -11.85 12.43
C ILE A 37 13.80 -12.49 12.21
N THR A 38 14.31 -12.40 10.98
CA THR A 38 15.60 -13.02 10.62
C THR A 38 16.74 -12.00 10.44
N ARG A 39 16.43 -10.71 10.37
CA ARG A 39 17.40 -9.65 10.07
C ARG A 39 18.25 -9.22 11.26
N PHE A 40 17.78 -9.51 12.47
CA PHE A 40 18.47 -9.23 13.71
C PHE A 40 17.96 -10.15 14.84
N ASP A 41 18.70 -10.23 15.95
CA ASP A 41 18.27 -10.96 17.13
C ASP A 41 17.13 -10.21 17.84
N SER A 42 15.92 -10.77 17.78
CA SER A 42 14.73 -10.21 18.40
C SER A 42 14.40 -10.77 19.79
N SER A 43 15.29 -11.56 20.40
CA SER A 43 15.03 -12.26 21.66
C SER A 43 14.66 -11.35 22.85
N GLU A 44 15.16 -10.11 22.87
CA GLU A 44 14.84 -9.11 23.90
C GLU A 44 13.67 -8.19 23.52
N TYR A 45 13.06 -8.37 22.36
CA TYR A 45 11.95 -7.53 21.89
C TYR A 45 10.61 -8.11 22.34
N LYS A 46 9.57 -7.27 22.40
CA LYS A 46 8.20 -7.70 22.73
C LYS A 46 7.46 -8.31 21.52
N ALA A 47 7.94 -8.06 20.31
CA ALA A 47 7.40 -8.61 19.07
C ALA A 47 8.52 -9.35 18.34
N HIS A 48 8.25 -10.57 17.94
CA HIS A 48 9.22 -11.49 17.34
C HIS A 48 8.92 -11.82 15.90
N MET A 49 7.71 -11.45 15.40
CA MET A 49 7.24 -11.78 14.08
C MET A 49 7.29 -10.56 13.16
N ALA A 50 7.64 -10.80 11.90
CA ALA A 50 7.56 -9.82 10.82
C ALA A 50 7.13 -10.49 9.51
N ALA A 51 6.67 -9.68 8.57
CA ALA A 51 6.39 -10.09 7.21
C ALA A 51 7.53 -9.60 6.30
N GLU A 52 8.66 -10.31 6.35
CA GLU A 52 9.85 -10.01 5.57
C GLU A 52 9.72 -10.47 4.12
N VAL A 53 10.22 -9.66 3.18
CA VAL A 53 10.38 -10.09 1.78
C VAL A 53 11.52 -11.09 1.68
N LYS A 54 11.23 -12.30 1.25
CA LYS A 54 12.17 -13.42 1.15
C LYS A 54 12.63 -13.62 -0.29
N GLY A 55 13.92 -13.94 -0.48
CA GLY A 55 14.46 -14.28 -1.79
C GLY A 55 14.72 -13.10 -2.73
N PHE A 56 14.46 -11.87 -2.34
CA PHE A 56 14.70 -10.69 -3.16
C PHE A 56 16.20 -10.41 -3.32
N VAL A 57 16.64 -10.25 -4.56
CA VAL A 57 18.02 -9.95 -4.92
C VAL A 57 18.06 -8.74 -5.86
N GLY A 58 18.36 -7.56 -5.33
CA GLY A 58 18.27 -6.29 -6.08
C GLY A 58 18.98 -6.28 -7.44
N LYS A 59 20.16 -6.93 -7.58
CA LYS A 59 20.91 -7.02 -8.86
C LYS A 59 20.18 -7.78 -9.98
N GLU A 60 19.13 -8.51 -9.67
CA GLU A 60 18.29 -9.21 -10.66
C GLU A 60 17.23 -8.28 -11.26
N HIS A 61 16.95 -7.17 -10.57
CA HIS A 61 15.94 -6.20 -10.98
C HIS A 61 16.55 -4.87 -11.48
N MET A 62 17.82 -4.60 -11.22
CA MET A 62 18.50 -3.36 -11.61
C MET A 62 20.01 -3.56 -11.75
N ASP A 63 20.70 -2.57 -12.34
CA ASP A 63 22.17 -2.59 -12.42
C ASP A 63 22.80 -2.73 -11.02
N PHE A 64 23.84 -3.54 -10.92
CA PHE A 64 24.51 -3.84 -9.65
C PHE A 64 25.07 -2.60 -8.94
N LYS A 65 25.57 -1.61 -9.70
CA LYS A 65 26.09 -0.35 -9.10
C LYS A 65 24.95 0.51 -8.60
N ALA A 66 23.82 0.50 -9.30
CA ALA A 66 22.59 1.17 -8.87
C ALA A 66 22.05 0.55 -7.58
N ALA A 67 21.91 -0.77 -7.53
CA ALA A 67 21.45 -1.49 -6.34
C ALA A 67 22.27 -1.18 -5.09
N LYS A 68 23.61 -1.08 -5.22
CA LYS A 68 24.51 -0.70 -4.11
C LYS A 68 24.33 0.74 -3.58
N ARG A 69 23.65 1.59 -4.31
CA ARG A 69 23.38 2.98 -3.96
C ARG A 69 21.94 3.21 -3.54
N MET A 70 21.21 2.15 -3.26
CA MET A 70 19.82 2.15 -2.82
C MET A 70 19.64 1.31 -1.58
N GLU A 71 18.87 1.78 -0.64
CA GLU A 71 18.36 0.96 0.46
C GLU A 71 17.16 0.13 0.00
N LEU A 72 16.73 -0.85 0.81
CA LEU A 72 15.71 -1.84 0.41
C LEU A 72 14.42 -1.20 -0.11
N PHE A 73 13.90 -0.18 0.56
CA PHE A 73 12.66 0.48 0.12
C PHE A 73 12.78 1.03 -1.32
N SER A 74 13.93 1.60 -1.68
CA SER A 74 14.17 2.08 -3.05
C SER A 74 14.38 0.94 -4.04
N GLN A 75 15.04 -0.15 -3.62
CA GLN A 75 15.21 -1.35 -4.47
C GLN A 75 13.87 -2.02 -4.77
N TYR A 76 12.99 -2.16 -3.76
CA TYR A 76 11.64 -2.68 -3.94
C TYR A 76 10.82 -1.80 -4.88
N ALA A 77 10.87 -0.48 -4.71
CA ALA A 77 10.19 0.47 -5.58
C ALA A 77 10.62 0.34 -7.04
N VAL A 78 11.92 0.26 -7.31
CA VAL A 78 12.46 0.11 -8.68
C VAL A 78 12.08 -1.25 -9.27
N ALA A 79 12.12 -2.33 -8.48
CA ALA A 79 11.75 -3.67 -8.96
C ALA A 79 10.25 -3.74 -9.32
N ALA A 80 9.38 -3.25 -8.44
CA ALA A 80 7.94 -3.19 -8.70
C ALA A 80 7.61 -2.24 -9.87
N ALA A 81 8.29 -1.08 -9.98
CA ALA A 81 8.11 -0.17 -11.10
C ALA A 81 8.52 -0.78 -12.44
N ARG A 82 9.58 -1.59 -12.46
CA ARG A 82 10.00 -2.33 -13.65
C ARG A 82 8.90 -3.28 -14.12
N GLU A 83 8.37 -4.11 -13.22
CA GLU A 83 7.28 -5.03 -13.54
C GLU A 83 6.05 -4.27 -14.06
N ALA A 84 5.65 -3.17 -13.38
CA ALA A 84 4.51 -2.37 -13.79
C ALA A 84 4.67 -1.74 -15.18
N ILE A 85 5.85 -1.22 -15.51
CA ILE A 85 6.16 -0.62 -16.81
C ILE A 85 6.19 -1.71 -17.91
N GLU A 86 6.75 -2.87 -17.63
CA GLU A 86 6.79 -4.02 -18.54
C GLU A 86 5.39 -4.58 -18.78
N ASP A 87 4.57 -4.74 -17.72
CA ASP A 87 3.18 -5.17 -17.80
C ASP A 87 2.31 -4.18 -18.60
N ALA A 88 2.53 -2.87 -18.40
CA ALA A 88 1.88 -1.83 -19.19
C ALA A 88 2.29 -1.83 -20.68
N GLY A 89 3.41 -2.49 -21.04
CA GLY A 89 4.01 -2.37 -22.36
C GLY A 89 4.41 -0.93 -22.70
N LEU A 90 4.78 -0.14 -21.70
CA LEU A 90 5.13 1.29 -21.87
C LEU A 90 6.54 1.42 -22.43
N ASP A 91 6.65 1.87 -23.68
CA ASP A 91 7.92 2.05 -24.40
C ASP A 91 8.35 3.53 -24.35
N MET A 92 9.25 3.86 -23.41
CA MET A 92 9.75 5.23 -23.21
C MET A 92 10.45 5.83 -24.43
N THR A 93 10.79 5.04 -25.45
CA THR A 93 11.35 5.57 -26.71
C THR A 93 10.28 6.20 -27.61
N LYS A 94 9.01 5.94 -27.33
CA LYS A 94 7.84 6.45 -28.07
C LYS A 94 7.08 7.53 -27.30
N GLU A 95 7.37 7.69 -26.01
CA GLU A 95 6.69 8.63 -25.14
C GLU A 95 7.43 9.97 -25.06
N ASP A 96 6.68 11.05 -24.81
CA ASP A 96 7.29 12.29 -24.32
C ASP A 96 7.68 12.09 -22.85
N PRO A 97 8.98 12.01 -22.51
CA PRO A 97 9.41 11.73 -21.15
C PRO A 97 8.97 12.81 -20.14
N TYR A 98 8.64 14.02 -20.58
CA TYR A 98 8.11 15.09 -19.73
C TYR A 98 6.61 14.98 -19.48
N ARG A 99 5.92 14.05 -20.17
CA ARG A 99 4.51 13.70 -19.94
C ARG A 99 4.34 12.42 -19.12
N VAL A 100 5.44 11.72 -18.81
CA VAL A 100 5.46 10.52 -17.96
C VAL A 100 6.10 10.89 -16.61
N GLY A 101 5.30 10.91 -15.56
CA GLY A 101 5.71 11.27 -14.21
C GLY A 101 5.81 10.08 -13.26
N THR A 102 6.19 10.34 -12.01
CA THR A 102 6.21 9.32 -10.96
C THR A 102 5.79 9.88 -9.61
N ALA A 103 5.07 9.05 -8.84
CA ALA A 103 4.63 9.33 -7.47
C ALA A 103 4.72 8.05 -6.65
N VAL A 104 5.91 7.69 -6.18
CA VAL A 104 6.14 6.49 -5.37
C VAL A 104 6.68 6.88 -4.00
N GLY A 105 5.87 6.67 -2.96
CA GLY A 105 6.17 7.12 -1.60
C GLY A 105 6.67 6.04 -0.67
N SER A 106 7.44 6.44 0.34
CA SER A 106 7.74 5.64 1.52
C SER A 106 7.35 6.43 2.77
N GLY A 107 6.71 5.76 3.73
CA GLY A 107 6.27 6.39 4.97
C GLY A 107 7.42 6.79 5.89
N VAL A 108 8.53 6.09 5.83
CA VAL A 108 9.65 6.23 6.79
C VAL A 108 11.00 6.46 6.11
N GLY A 109 11.19 6.00 4.89
CA GLY A 109 12.51 5.93 4.25
C GLY A 109 13.34 4.78 4.83
N SER A 110 14.66 4.97 5.02
CA SER A 110 15.51 3.91 5.58
C SER A 110 15.98 4.20 7.00
N LEU A 111 15.30 3.60 7.99
CA LEU A 111 15.78 3.57 9.38
C LEU A 111 17.08 2.77 9.50
N GLN A 112 17.26 1.71 8.72
CA GLN A 112 18.49 0.91 8.71
C GLN A 112 19.71 1.75 8.32
N ALA A 113 19.56 2.67 7.37
CA ALA A 113 20.64 3.58 7.00
C ALA A 113 20.96 4.54 8.16
N ILE A 114 19.94 5.03 8.87
CA ILE A 114 20.13 5.88 10.05
C ILE A 114 20.86 5.13 11.15
N GLU A 115 20.41 3.93 11.54
CA GLU A 115 21.04 3.09 12.56
C GLU A 115 22.53 2.84 12.24
N ARG A 116 22.79 2.38 11.03
CA ARG A 116 24.14 2.06 10.55
C ARG A 116 25.08 3.26 10.54
N GLU A 117 24.64 4.37 10.02
CA GLU A 117 25.49 5.55 9.87
C GLU A 117 25.62 6.32 11.19
N TYR A 118 24.60 6.32 12.06
CA TYR A 118 24.70 6.87 13.42
C TYR A 118 25.69 6.06 14.27
N THR A 119 25.67 4.75 14.21
CA THR A 119 26.67 3.91 14.89
C THR A 119 28.09 4.25 14.44
N LYS A 120 28.33 4.40 13.11
CA LYS A 120 29.63 4.85 12.59
C LYS A 120 30.02 6.24 13.09
N LEU A 121 29.07 7.17 13.15
CA LEU A 121 29.30 8.52 13.67
C LEU A 121 29.79 8.49 15.11
N VAL A 122 29.13 7.72 15.98
CA VAL A 122 29.45 7.60 17.39
C VAL A 122 30.79 6.89 17.62
N GLU A 123 31.02 5.76 16.94
CA GLU A 123 32.20 4.92 17.15
C GLU A 123 33.46 5.45 16.42
N LYS A 124 33.31 6.08 15.24
CA LYS A 124 34.43 6.37 14.33
C LYS A 124 34.56 7.83 13.93
N GLY A 125 33.62 8.66 14.40
CA GLY A 125 33.59 10.09 14.12
C GLY A 125 32.99 10.49 12.75
N PRO A 126 32.75 11.80 12.52
CA PRO A 126 32.00 12.31 11.38
C PRO A 126 32.65 12.03 10.02
N GLY A 127 33.96 11.89 9.94
CA GLY A 127 34.69 11.57 8.71
C GLY A 127 34.45 10.14 8.18
N ARG A 128 33.70 9.31 8.88
CA ARG A 128 33.39 7.92 8.49
C ARG A 128 31.94 7.70 8.07
N VAL A 129 31.10 8.71 8.18
CA VAL A 129 29.72 8.66 7.67
C VAL A 129 29.76 8.55 6.14
N ASN A 130 28.87 7.72 5.58
CA ASN A 130 28.77 7.50 4.14
C ASN A 130 28.46 8.83 3.40
N PRO A 131 29.21 9.25 2.39
CA PRO A 131 28.94 10.48 1.62
C PRO A 131 27.53 10.56 1.02
N ILE A 132 26.91 9.43 0.71
CA ILE A 132 25.54 9.36 0.18
C ILE A 132 24.51 8.96 1.24
N PHE A 133 24.83 9.10 2.55
CA PHE A 133 23.91 8.75 3.63
C PHE A 133 22.54 9.41 3.47
N VAL A 134 22.52 10.72 3.26
CA VAL A 134 21.26 11.47 3.14
C VAL A 134 20.40 10.96 1.99
N PRO A 135 20.90 10.82 0.74
CA PRO A 135 20.14 10.19 -0.34
C PRO A 135 19.72 8.74 -0.07
N LEU A 136 20.45 7.99 0.76
CA LEU A 136 20.06 6.63 1.10
C LEU A 136 18.84 6.57 2.04
N MET A 137 18.70 7.55 2.94
CA MET A 137 17.70 7.48 4.00
C MET A 137 16.37 8.19 3.68
N ILE A 138 16.38 9.26 2.87
CA ILE A 138 15.18 10.09 2.68
C ILE A 138 14.13 9.41 1.80
N SER A 139 12.87 9.53 2.20
CA SER A 139 11.74 8.80 1.61
C SER A 139 11.48 9.11 0.12
N ASN A 140 11.75 10.35 -0.33
CA ASN A 140 11.56 10.75 -1.73
C ASN A 140 12.50 10.04 -2.71
N MET A 141 13.53 9.33 -2.22
CA MET A 141 14.45 8.60 -3.10
C MET A 141 13.84 7.33 -3.69
N ALA A 142 12.69 6.86 -3.21
CA ALA A 142 11.93 5.84 -3.91
C ALA A 142 11.54 6.34 -5.31
N CYS A 143 10.79 7.46 -5.38
CA CYS A 143 10.39 8.01 -6.68
C CYS A 143 11.55 8.59 -7.47
N GLY A 144 12.55 9.19 -6.81
CA GLY A 144 13.76 9.69 -7.47
C GLY A 144 14.53 8.58 -8.19
N ASN A 145 14.70 7.42 -7.57
CA ASN A 145 15.37 6.27 -8.19
C ASN A 145 14.53 5.67 -9.33
N VAL A 146 13.20 5.58 -9.19
CA VAL A 146 12.29 5.16 -10.27
C VAL A 146 12.41 6.11 -11.47
N SER A 147 12.34 7.42 -11.24
CA SER A 147 12.51 8.44 -12.28
C SER A 147 13.85 8.29 -13.04
N ILE A 148 14.96 8.15 -12.30
CA ILE A 148 16.31 7.98 -12.86
C ILE A 148 16.41 6.68 -13.66
N GLN A 149 15.93 5.57 -13.09
CA GLN A 149 16.07 4.24 -13.69
C GLN A 149 15.32 4.10 -15.02
N PHE A 150 14.15 4.74 -15.15
CA PHE A 150 13.29 4.61 -16.33
C PHE A 150 13.22 5.86 -17.21
N GLY A 151 13.94 6.92 -16.84
CA GLY A 151 13.99 8.17 -17.64
C GLY A 151 12.69 8.97 -17.61
N LEU A 152 11.92 8.89 -16.53
CA LEU A 152 10.65 9.60 -16.34
C LEU A 152 10.95 11.05 -15.95
N LYS A 153 10.66 12.02 -16.80
CA LYS A 153 11.03 13.43 -16.61
C LYS A 153 9.84 14.34 -16.31
N GLY A 154 8.63 13.75 -16.21
CA GLY A 154 7.43 14.47 -15.84
C GLY A 154 7.39 14.81 -14.35
N LYS A 155 6.21 15.16 -13.85
CA LYS A 155 5.99 15.48 -12.44
C LYS A 155 6.49 14.33 -11.55
N THR A 156 7.37 14.65 -10.61
CA THR A 156 7.96 13.69 -9.66
C THR A 156 7.64 14.18 -8.27
N ILE A 157 6.78 13.43 -7.54
CA ILE A 157 6.31 13.79 -6.20
C ILE A 157 6.42 12.61 -5.25
N ASN A 158 6.42 12.89 -3.96
CA ASN A 158 6.39 11.91 -2.88
C ASN A 158 5.58 12.49 -1.72
N ASP A 159 4.33 12.07 -1.61
CA ASP A 159 3.52 12.38 -0.44
C ASP A 159 3.86 11.39 0.68
N VAL A 160 4.07 11.93 1.87
CA VAL A 160 4.39 11.16 3.07
C VAL A 160 3.26 11.34 4.08
N THR A 161 2.39 10.33 4.19
CA THR A 161 1.21 10.31 5.05
C THR A 161 1.14 9.03 5.89
N ALA A 162 2.32 8.60 6.39
CA ALA A 162 2.49 7.37 7.16
C ALA A 162 1.88 6.16 6.42
N CYS A 163 0.93 5.43 7.03
CA CYS A 163 0.32 4.25 6.44
C CYS A 163 -0.59 4.53 5.22
N ALA A 164 -0.99 5.79 5.00
CA ALA A 164 -1.78 6.20 3.84
C ALA A 164 -0.92 6.65 2.64
N THR A 165 0.41 6.64 2.77
CA THR A 165 1.35 7.12 1.75
C THR A 165 1.09 6.53 0.36
N GLY A 166 0.96 5.21 0.23
CA GLY A 166 0.73 4.56 -1.07
C GLY A 166 -0.57 4.99 -1.72
N THR A 167 -1.65 5.06 -0.94
CA THR A 167 -2.98 5.50 -1.40
C THR A 167 -2.96 6.97 -1.83
N ASN A 168 -2.33 7.86 -1.05
CA ASN A 168 -2.22 9.26 -1.40
C ASN A 168 -1.39 9.46 -2.68
N ASN A 169 -0.24 8.78 -2.83
CA ASN A 169 0.55 8.89 -4.06
C ASN A 169 -0.22 8.44 -5.30
N ILE A 170 -1.02 7.36 -5.21
CA ILE A 170 -1.89 6.92 -6.32
C ILE A 170 -2.98 7.96 -6.58
N GLY A 171 -3.60 8.52 -5.54
CA GLY A 171 -4.63 9.56 -5.65
C GLY A 171 -4.11 10.85 -6.28
N GLU A 172 -2.93 11.32 -5.89
CA GLU A 172 -2.30 12.53 -6.48
C GLU A 172 -1.82 12.28 -7.92
N ALA A 173 -1.38 11.06 -8.23
CA ALA A 173 -1.08 10.66 -9.61
C ALA A 173 -2.36 10.67 -10.48
N PHE A 174 -3.48 10.13 -9.96
CA PHE A 174 -4.78 10.22 -10.59
C PHE A 174 -5.18 11.67 -10.89
N ARG A 175 -5.05 12.58 -9.90
CA ARG A 175 -5.33 14.02 -10.09
C ARG A 175 -4.41 14.64 -11.15
N SER A 176 -3.13 14.31 -11.14
CA SER A 176 -2.17 14.85 -12.11
C SER A 176 -2.55 14.52 -13.55
N ILE A 177 -3.05 13.30 -13.81
CA ILE A 177 -3.56 12.91 -15.12
C ILE A 177 -4.90 13.59 -15.42
N GLN A 178 -5.82 13.61 -14.46
CA GLN A 178 -7.14 14.25 -14.60
C GLN A 178 -7.04 15.72 -15.00
N TYR A 179 -6.08 16.44 -14.41
CA TYR A 179 -5.84 17.87 -14.70
C TYR A 179 -4.95 18.11 -15.92
N GLY A 180 -4.47 17.05 -16.59
CA GLY A 180 -3.66 17.16 -17.78
C GLY A 180 -2.19 17.54 -17.53
N GLU A 181 -1.69 17.44 -16.29
CA GLU A 181 -0.29 17.67 -15.96
C GLU A 181 0.62 16.54 -16.46
N ALA A 182 0.09 15.31 -16.55
CA ALA A 182 0.75 14.13 -17.08
C ALA A 182 -0.21 13.33 -17.97
N ASP A 183 0.33 12.49 -18.85
CA ASP A 183 -0.46 11.49 -19.59
C ASP A 183 -0.31 10.11 -18.97
N VAL A 184 0.84 9.85 -18.33
CA VAL A 184 1.16 8.61 -17.63
C VAL A 184 1.81 8.93 -16.30
N MET A 185 1.44 8.19 -15.25
CA MET A 185 2.08 8.24 -13.93
C MET A 185 2.45 6.83 -13.45
N VAL A 186 3.72 6.61 -13.15
CA VAL A 186 4.19 5.42 -12.43
C VAL A 186 4.08 5.73 -10.93
N THR A 187 3.16 5.09 -10.24
CA THR A 187 2.76 5.50 -8.89
C THR A 187 2.56 4.34 -7.94
N GLY A 188 2.65 4.60 -6.65
CA GLY A 188 2.43 3.59 -5.61
C GLY A 188 3.15 3.90 -4.31
N GLY A 189 3.54 2.83 -3.60
CA GLY A 189 4.21 2.94 -2.32
C GLY A 189 5.20 1.81 -2.08
N THR A 190 6.16 2.06 -1.21
CA THR A 190 7.21 1.12 -0.85
C THR A 190 7.59 1.28 0.62
N GLU A 191 8.06 0.21 1.24
CA GLU A 191 8.64 0.24 2.59
C GLU A 191 9.64 -0.88 2.80
N GLY A 192 10.71 -0.61 3.54
CA GLY A 192 11.74 -1.60 3.87
C GLY A 192 12.20 -1.46 5.32
N SER A 193 11.24 -1.32 6.26
CA SER A 193 11.52 -0.85 7.63
C SER A 193 11.56 -1.95 8.69
N VAL A 194 11.76 -3.24 8.31
CA VAL A 194 11.96 -4.31 9.30
C VAL A 194 13.40 -4.21 9.85
N CYS A 195 13.54 -3.49 10.98
CA CYS A 195 14.83 -3.24 11.64
C CYS A 195 14.65 -3.04 13.15
N PRO A 196 15.74 -3.08 13.95
CA PRO A 196 15.71 -2.93 15.40
C PRO A 196 14.92 -1.71 15.89
N THR A 197 15.21 -0.53 15.38
CA THR A 197 14.57 0.72 15.81
C THR A 197 13.08 0.74 15.48
N ALA A 198 12.68 0.26 14.30
CA ALA A 198 11.25 0.21 13.91
C ALA A 198 10.47 -0.74 14.82
N ILE A 199 10.96 -1.97 15.00
CA ILE A 199 10.29 -2.96 15.87
C ILE A 199 10.21 -2.45 17.30
N ALA A 200 11.29 -1.87 17.85
CA ALA A 200 11.28 -1.28 19.19
C ALA A 200 10.29 -0.13 19.30
N GLY A 201 10.26 0.78 18.32
CA GLY A 201 9.38 1.94 18.31
C GLY A 201 7.89 1.56 18.25
N PHE A 202 7.49 0.69 17.34
CA PHE A 202 6.10 0.22 17.24
C PHE A 202 5.69 -0.66 18.42
N ALA A 203 6.61 -1.46 18.98
CA ALA A 203 6.35 -2.25 20.19
C ALA A 203 6.17 -1.36 21.44
N ALA A 204 6.91 -0.24 21.53
CA ALA A 204 6.72 0.74 22.59
C ALA A 204 5.34 1.42 22.55
N LEU A 205 4.77 1.58 21.35
CA LEU A 205 3.40 2.04 21.15
C LEU A 205 2.33 0.95 21.44
N THR A 206 2.74 -0.26 21.80
CA THR A 206 1.84 -1.43 21.93
C THR A 206 1.03 -1.73 20.66
N ALA A 207 1.56 -1.35 19.49
CA ALA A 207 0.87 -1.49 18.22
C ALA A 207 1.15 -2.85 17.53
N LEU A 208 2.27 -3.52 17.89
CA LEU A 208 2.63 -4.81 17.32
C LEU A 208 2.00 -5.97 18.07
N SER A 209 1.62 -7.01 17.34
CA SER A 209 1.16 -8.27 17.91
C SER A 209 2.29 -8.97 18.66
N PRO A 210 2.06 -9.40 19.91
CA PRO A 210 3.03 -10.18 20.68
C PRO A 210 3.01 -11.67 20.36
N SER A 211 2.10 -12.14 19.48
CA SER A 211 1.97 -13.55 19.12
C SER A 211 3.21 -14.03 18.37
N THR A 212 3.65 -15.25 18.70
CA THR A 212 4.72 -15.96 17.99
C THR A 212 4.19 -17.05 17.06
N ASP A 213 2.86 -17.19 16.99
CA ASP A 213 2.19 -18.12 16.08
C ASP A 213 1.85 -17.40 14.76
N PRO A 214 2.41 -17.84 13.63
CA PRO A 214 2.13 -17.20 12.33
C PRO A 214 0.65 -17.17 11.97
N GLU A 215 -0.16 -18.15 12.43
CA GLU A 215 -1.60 -18.20 12.15
C GLU A 215 -2.42 -17.26 13.04
N LYS A 216 -1.80 -16.68 14.10
CA LYS A 216 -2.47 -15.84 15.10
C LYS A 216 -1.84 -14.47 15.30
N CYS A 217 -0.81 -14.12 14.54
CA CYS A 217 -0.09 -12.87 14.74
C CYS A 217 -0.76 -11.68 14.02
N SER A 218 -1.51 -11.90 12.96
CA SER A 218 -2.24 -10.84 12.24
C SER A 218 -3.70 -11.26 12.03
N LEU A 219 -4.61 -10.74 12.86
CA LEU A 219 -6.02 -11.12 12.93
C LEU A 219 -6.94 -9.90 12.72
N PRO A 220 -6.95 -9.25 11.54
CA PRO A 220 -7.85 -8.13 11.30
C PRO A 220 -9.30 -8.49 11.59
N PHE A 221 -10.00 -7.64 12.33
CA PHE A 221 -11.40 -7.72 12.70
C PHE A 221 -11.78 -8.90 13.62
N ASP A 222 -10.88 -9.83 13.93
CA ASP A 222 -11.15 -10.92 14.86
C ASP A 222 -11.22 -10.41 16.31
N LYS A 223 -12.02 -11.05 17.14
CA LYS A 223 -12.14 -10.73 18.58
C LYS A 223 -10.81 -10.87 19.31
N ASN A 224 -9.95 -11.77 18.88
CA ASN A 224 -8.64 -12.07 19.49
C ASN A 224 -7.49 -11.25 18.89
N ARG A 225 -7.78 -10.24 18.05
CA ARG A 225 -6.76 -9.35 17.49
C ARG A 225 -5.93 -8.68 18.57
N SER A 226 -4.65 -8.57 18.37
CA SER A 226 -3.71 -8.10 19.41
C SER A 226 -2.69 -7.08 18.94
N GLY A 227 -2.77 -6.62 17.70
CA GLY A 227 -1.83 -5.71 17.07
C GLY A 227 -1.54 -6.12 15.64
N PHE A 228 -0.75 -5.32 14.92
CA PHE A 228 -0.33 -5.66 13.57
C PHE A 228 1.03 -6.37 13.54
N VAL A 229 1.34 -7.05 12.45
CA VAL A 229 2.69 -7.55 12.13
C VAL A 229 3.34 -6.55 11.17
N LEU A 230 4.53 -6.05 11.49
CA LEU A 230 5.27 -5.17 10.60
C LEU A 230 5.72 -5.94 9.36
N GLY A 231 5.40 -5.40 8.19
CA GLY A 231 5.80 -5.95 6.90
C GLY A 231 6.61 -4.96 6.07
N GLU A 232 7.08 -5.44 4.93
CA GLU A 232 7.84 -4.66 3.95
C GLU A 232 7.48 -5.08 2.54
N GLY A 233 7.81 -4.23 1.55
CA GLY A 233 7.55 -4.50 0.15
C GLY A 233 7.28 -3.24 -0.66
N ALA A 234 6.71 -3.41 -1.85
CA ALA A 234 6.27 -2.33 -2.72
C ALA A 234 5.07 -2.76 -3.57
N GLY A 235 4.19 -1.82 -3.85
CA GLY A 235 3.20 -1.89 -4.91
C GLY A 235 3.36 -0.69 -5.83
N VAL A 236 3.46 -0.92 -7.12
CA VAL A 236 3.57 0.14 -8.13
C VAL A 236 2.59 -0.15 -9.26
N VAL A 237 1.90 0.88 -9.72
CA VAL A 237 0.98 0.80 -10.85
C VAL A 237 1.30 1.86 -11.89
N VAL A 238 0.95 1.59 -13.14
CA VAL A 238 0.92 2.57 -14.21
C VAL A 238 -0.51 3.07 -14.36
N LEU A 239 -0.71 4.35 -14.03
CA LEU A 239 -1.94 5.08 -14.35
C LEU A 239 -1.75 5.83 -15.65
N GLU A 240 -2.78 5.82 -16.48
CA GLU A 240 -2.70 6.38 -17.82
C GLU A 240 -4.00 7.07 -18.22
N GLU A 241 -3.91 8.13 -18.99
CA GLU A 241 -5.08 8.76 -19.62
C GLU A 241 -5.71 7.78 -20.61
N LEU A 242 -7.02 7.66 -20.58
CA LEU A 242 -7.76 6.63 -21.33
C LEU A 242 -7.50 6.65 -22.82
N GLU A 243 -7.56 7.83 -23.47
CA GLU A 243 -7.38 7.92 -24.92
C GLU A 243 -5.92 7.69 -25.33
N HIS A 244 -4.96 8.06 -24.46
CA HIS A 244 -3.56 7.71 -24.63
C HIS A 244 -3.37 6.18 -24.57
N ALA A 245 -3.95 5.51 -23.56
CA ALA A 245 -3.89 4.06 -23.42
C ALA A 245 -4.49 3.33 -24.64
N LYS A 246 -5.65 3.79 -25.11
CA LYS A 246 -6.30 3.24 -26.32
C LYS A 246 -5.46 3.44 -27.57
N ALA A 247 -4.87 4.63 -27.76
CA ALA A 247 -4.10 4.97 -28.94
C ALA A 247 -2.87 4.06 -29.12
N ARG A 248 -2.25 3.61 -28.01
CA ARG A 248 -1.13 2.68 -28.06
C ARG A 248 -1.55 1.19 -27.93
N GLY A 249 -2.84 0.91 -27.77
CA GLY A 249 -3.38 -0.46 -27.64
C GLY A 249 -3.04 -1.13 -26.31
N ALA A 250 -2.93 -0.38 -25.23
CA ALA A 250 -2.65 -0.90 -23.90
C ALA A 250 -3.76 -1.82 -23.39
N LYS A 251 -3.39 -2.84 -22.61
CA LYS A 251 -4.35 -3.54 -21.76
C LYS A 251 -4.85 -2.59 -20.68
N ILE A 252 -6.16 -2.59 -20.44
CA ILE A 252 -6.77 -1.79 -19.36
C ILE A 252 -7.36 -2.77 -18.35
N TYR A 253 -6.89 -2.71 -17.13
CA TYR A 253 -7.32 -3.57 -16.03
C TYR A 253 -8.56 -3.02 -15.32
N ALA A 254 -8.54 -1.74 -15.01
CA ALA A 254 -9.59 -1.06 -14.26
C ALA A 254 -9.51 0.45 -14.51
N GLU A 255 -10.48 1.20 -14.00
CA GLU A 255 -10.50 2.66 -14.04
C GLU A 255 -10.51 3.23 -12.63
N VAL A 256 -9.65 4.21 -12.35
CA VAL A 256 -9.71 4.99 -11.12
C VAL A 256 -10.74 6.08 -11.31
N VAL A 257 -11.78 6.09 -10.47
CA VAL A 257 -12.93 7.00 -10.66
C VAL A 257 -13.10 8.00 -9.53
N GLY A 258 -12.54 7.72 -8.34
CA GLY A 258 -12.66 8.65 -7.22
C GLY A 258 -11.51 8.54 -6.23
N TYR A 259 -11.15 9.68 -5.63
CA TYR A 259 -10.16 9.80 -4.59
C TYR A 259 -10.63 10.78 -3.52
N GLY A 260 -10.60 10.35 -2.27
CA GLY A 260 -11.01 11.17 -1.12
C GLY A 260 -9.99 11.13 0.01
N CYS A 261 -9.77 12.29 0.61
CA CYS A 261 -8.91 12.46 1.77
C CYS A 261 -9.62 13.24 2.87
N SER A 262 -9.18 13.01 4.09
CA SER A 262 -9.56 13.80 5.27
C SER A 262 -8.48 13.71 6.34
N ALA A 263 -8.63 14.50 7.39
CA ALA A 263 -7.81 14.39 8.59
C ALA A 263 -8.70 14.28 9.82
N ASP A 264 -8.33 13.42 10.76
CA ASP A 264 -9.04 13.31 12.05
C ASP A 264 -8.87 14.56 12.93
N ALA A 265 -7.72 15.24 12.82
CA ALA A 265 -7.34 16.39 13.64
C ALA A 265 -7.57 16.15 15.15
N TYR A 266 -7.22 14.95 15.62
CA TYR A 266 -7.55 14.45 16.95
C TYR A 266 -6.31 14.05 17.76
N HIS A 267 -5.58 13.02 17.34
CA HIS A 267 -4.46 12.45 18.06
C HIS A 267 -3.35 11.99 17.12
N ILE A 268 -2.09 11.94 17.60
CA ILE A 268 -0.94 11.60 16.75
C ILE A 268 -0.93 10.14 16.28
N THR A 269 -1.54 9.21 17.04
CA THR A 269 -1.53 7.77 16.71
C THR A 269 -2.89 7.10 16.78
N SER A 270 -3.85 7.63 17.56
CA SER A 270 -5.19 7.04 17.69
C SER A 270 -6.14 7.62 16.65
N PRO A 271 -6.88 6.78 15.91
CA PRO A 271 -7.95 7.26 15.06
C PRO A 271 -9.06 7.91 15.89
N LEU A 272 -9.89 8.73 15.23
CA LEU A 272 -11.05 9.34 15.87
C LEU A 272 -12.11 8.30 16.18
N GLU A 273 -12.56 8.24 17.43
CA GLU A 273 -13.40 7.15 17.97
C GLU A 273 -14.74 6.95 17.26
N ASP A 274 -15.36 8.05 16.78
CA ASP A 274 -16.63 8.00 16.07
C ASP A 274 -16.48 7.59 14.60
N GLY A 275 -15.22 7.52 14.08
CA GLY A 275 -14.91 7.15 12.71
C GLY A 275 -15.26 8.21 11.66
N SER A 276 -15.64 9.43 12.07
CA SER A 276 -16.13 10.47 11.14
C SER A 276 -15.06 10.89 10.13
N GLY A 277 -13.78 10.98 10.53
CA GLY A 277 -12.68 11.30 9.62
C GLY A 277 -12.59 10.30 8.47
N ALA A 278 -12.43 9.01 8.76
CA ALA A 278 -12.36 7.97 7.74
C ALA A 278 -13.66 7.88 6.90
N ALA A 279 -14.83 8.07 7.52
CA ALA A 279 -16.11 8.12 6.79
C ALA A 279 -16.13 9.25 5.75
N HIS A 280 -15.60 10.43 6.09
CA HIS A 280 -15.50 11.55 5.14
C HIS A 280 -14.54 11.23 3.97
N ALA A 281 -13.41 10.56 4.21
CA ALA A 281 -12.53 10.15 3.12
C ALA A 281 -13.25 9.20 2.13
N MET A 282 -13.99 8.21 2.65
CA MET A 282 -14.80 7.30 1.83
C MET A 282 -15.87 8.04 1.02
N LEU A 283 -16.64 8.92 1.69
CA LEU A 283 -17.71 9.70 1.04
C LEU A 283 -17.15 10.65 -0.01
N ASN A 284 -16.03 11.31 0.26
CA ASN A 284 -15.35 12.17 -0.72
C ASN A 284 -14.93 11.40 -1.96
N ALA A 285 -14.43 10.16 -1.82
CA ALA A 285 -14.09 9.32 -2.98
C ALA A 285 -15.33 8.94 -3.80
N VAL A 286 -16.44 8.63 -3.15
CA VAL A 286 -17.73 8.33 -3.81
C VAL A 286 -18.30 9.54 -4.52
N GLU A 287 -18.27 10.71 -3.88
CA GLU A 287 -18.71 11.99 -4.46
C GLU A 287 -17.86 12.38 -5.67
N ASP A 288 -16.54 12.24 -5.58
CA ASP A 288 -15.61 12.52 -6.66
C ASP A 288 -15.88 11.63 -7.89
N ALA A 289 -16.24 10.37 -7.65
CA ALA A 289 -16.62 9.44 -8.71
C ALA A 289 -18.00 9.74 -9.32
N GLY A 290 -18.86 10.47 -8.63
CA GLY A 290 -20.22 10.76 -9.06
C GLY A 290 -21.13 9.52 -9.12
N VAL A 291 -20.89 8.51 -8.25
CA VAL A 291 -21.65 7.26 -8.21
C VAL A 291 -22.53 7.20 -6.96
N ASP A 292 -23.60 6.38 -7.00
CA ASP A 292 -24.38 6.12 -5.80
C ASP A 292 -23.59 5.23 -4.84
N LYS A 293 -23.46 5.63 -3.57
CA LYS A 293 -22.76 4.85 -2.56
C LYS A 293 -23.33 3.43 -2.38
N ASN A 294 -24.57 3.19 -2.73
CA ASN A 294 -25.20 1.87 -2.68
C ASN A 294 -24.72 0.93 -3.81
N GLU A 295 -24.02 1.44 -4.81
CA GLU A 295 -23.38 0.61 -5.84
C GLU A 295 -22.04 0.02 -5.37
N ILE A 296 -21.48 0.51 -4.25
CA ILE A 296 -20.23 0.03 -3.68
C ILE A 296 -20.52 -1.20 -2.84
N THR A 297 -20.16 -2.37 -3.32
CA THR A 297 -20.43 -3.66 -2.65
C THR A 297 -19.22 -4.27 -1.97
N TYR A 298 -18.02 -3.73 -2.21
CA TYR A 298 -16.77 -4.26 -1.69
C TYR A 298 -15.83 -3.16 -1.17
N ILE A 299 -15.22 -3.43 -0.01
CA ILE A 299 -14.17 -2.60 0.60
C ILE A 299 -12.95 -3.45 0.95
N ASN A 300 -11.78 -3.05 0.44
CA ASN A 300 -10.50 -3.46 1.00
C ASN A 300 -10.16 -2.49 2.14
N ALA A 301 -10.31 -2.96 3.36
CA ALA A 301 -10.18 -2.13 4.54
C ALA A 301 -8.72 -1.88 4.93
N HIS A 302 -8.49 -0.81 5.67
CA HIS A 302 -7.21 -0.63 6.35
C HIS A 302 -6.90 -1.80 7.28
N GLY A 303 -7.85 -2.21 8.13
CA GLY A 303 -7.89 -3.49 8.82
C GLY A 303 -6.54 -3.99 9.34
N THR A 304 -5.99 -3.33 10.36
CA THR A 304 -4.62 -3.62 10.84
C THR A 304 -4.54 -4.78 11.83
N GLY A 305 -5.66 -5.21 12.40
CA GLY A 305 -5.66 -6.16 13.52
C GLY A 305 -5.36 -5.48 14.86
N THR A 306 -5.34 -4.15 14.95
CA THR A 306 -5.30 -3.42 16.21
C THR A 306 -6.72 -3.21 16.75
N HIS A 307 -6.85 -3.20 18.06
CA HIS A 307 -8.18 -3.11 18.69
C HIS A 307 -8.95 -1.85 18.24
N HIS A 308 -8.32 -0.68 18.34
CA HIS A 308 -8.96 0.60 18.05
C HIS A 308 -9.19 0.83 16.56
N ASN A 309 -8.19 0.54 15.72
CA ASN A 309 -8.35 0.76 14.27
C ASN A 309 -9.56 0.01 13.72
N ASP A 310 -9.64 -1.30 13.98
CA ASP A 310 -10.68 -2.15 13.39
C ASP A 310 -12.07 -1.79 13.89
N LEU A 311 -12.18 -1.41 15.17
CA LEU A 311 -13.42 -0.92 15.75
C LEU A 311 -13.87 0.42 15.12
N PHE A 312 -12.94 1.38 15.01
CA PHE A 312 -13.28 2.71 14.54
C PHE A 312 -13.48 2.76 13.02
N GLU A 313 -12.75 1.95 12.26
CA GLU A 313 -13.01 1.77 10.83
C GLU A 313 -14.39 1.12 10.58
N THR A 314 -14.79 0.15 11.42
CA THR A 314 -16.16 -0.39 11.39
C THR A 314 -17.21 0.69 11.59
N ARG A 315 -17.01 1.59 12.56
CA ARG A 315 -17.89 2.74 12.79
C ARG A 315 -17.91 3.68 11.59
N ALA A 316 -16.74 3.95 11.00
CA ALA A 316 -16.61 4.79 9.82
C ALA A 316 -17.40 4.22 8.62
N ILE A 317 -17.27 2.92 8.35
CA ILE A 317 -18.01 2.26 7.27
C ILE A 317 -19.53 2.34 7.51
N LYS A 318 -20.00 2.09 8.74
CA LYS A 318 -21.40 2.24 9.10
C LYS A 318 -21.89 3.68 8.94
N LEU A 319 -21.07 4.67 9.32
CA LEU A 319 -21.40 6.07 9.18
C LEU A 319 -21.50 6.50 7.71
N ALA A 320 -20.56 6.03 6.87
CA ALA A 320 -20.54 6.35 5.43
C ALA A 320 -21.72 5.70 4.67
N PHE A 321 -21.95 4.41 4.88
CA PHE A 321 -22.85 3.61 4.05
C PHE A 321 -24.20 3.29 4.72
N GLY A 322 -24.36 3.55 6.01
CA GLY A 322 -25.62 3.30 6.75
C GLY A 322 -26.00 1.82 6.75
N GLU A 323 -27.26 1.52 6.49
CA GLU A 323 -27.77 0.13 6.44
C GLU A 323 -27.12 -0.71 5.35
N HIS A 324 -26.72 -0.09 4.23
CA HIS A 324 -26.02 -0.78 3.12
C HIS A 324 -24.70 -1.42 3.54
N ALA A 325 -24.03 -0.89 4.57
CA ALA A 325 -22.79 -1.46 5.11
C ALA A 325 -22.91 -2.93 5.52
N LYS A 326 -24.12 -3.41 5.85
CA LYS A 326 -24.38 -4.81 6.25
C LYS A 326 -24.30 -5.79 5.08
N ASP A 327 -24.53 -5.31 3.86
CA ASP A 327 -24.54 -6.11 2.65
C ASP A 327 -23.18 -6.11 1.94
N MET A 328 -22.27 -5.20 2.34
CA MET A 328 -20.95 -5.08 1.76
C MET A 328 -20.02 -6.22 2.18
N LYS A 329 -19.13 -6.64 1.29
CA LYS A 329 -17.99 -7.51 1.61
C LYS A 329 -16.82 -6.63 1.99
N ILE A 330 -16.18 -6.97 3.10
CA ILE A 330 -15.04 -6.23 3.62
C ILE A 330 -13.93 -7.24 3.91
N ASN A 331 -12.72 -6.98 3.45
CA ASN A 331 -11.59 -7.81 3.80
C ASN A 331 -10.37 -6.96 4.18
N SER A 332 -9.33 -7.61 4.67
CA SER A 332 -8.01 -7.01 4.88
C SER A 332 -6.91 -7.90 4.33
N THR A 333 -6.18 -7.40 3.34
CA THR A 333 -5.00 -8.05 2.76
C THR A 333 -3.87 -8.18 3.80
N LYS A 334 -3.84 -7.31 4.81
CA LYS A 334 -2.88 -7.36 5.92
C LYS A 334 -2.97 -8.65 6.74
N SER A 335 -4.09 -9.36 6.65
CA SER A 335 -4.24 -10.70 7.25
C SER A 335 -3.26 -11.74 6.70
N MET A 336 -2.65 -11.49 5.54
CA MET A 336 -1.71 -12.39 4.86
C MET A 336 -0.30 -11.81 4.71
N ILE A 337 -0.18 -10.50 4.52
CA ILE A 337 1.10 -9.83 4.23
C ILE A 337 1.62 -8.94 5.36
N GLY A 338 0.84 -8.74 6.43
CA GLY A 338 1.15 -7.78 7.48
C GLY A 338 0.92 -6.33 7.03
N HIS A 339 1.36 -5.40 7.85
CA HIS A 339 1.23 -3.97 7.59
C HIS A 339 2.51 -3.44 6.94
N LEU A 340 2.46 -3.15 5.65
CA LEU A 340 3.61 -2.68 4.85
C LEU A 340 3.80 -1.15 4.94
N LEU A 341 3.22 -0.49 5.94
CA LEU A 341 3.29 0.96 6.17
C LEU A 341 3.02 1.75 4.88
N GLY A 342 4.01 2.49 4.37
CA GLY A 342 3.87 3.30 3.15
C GLY A 342 3.57 2.52 1.88
N ALA A 343 3.90 1.23 1.83
CA ALA A 343 3.58 0.35 0.71
C ALA A 343 2.15 -0.22 0.77
N ALA A 344 1.53 -0.26 1.97
CA ALA A 344 0.30 -1.01 2.21
C ALA A 344 -0.82 -0.66 1.22
N GLY A 345 -1.20 0.62 1.13
CA GLY A 345 -2.30 1.05 0.27
C GLY A 345 -2.06 0.80 -1.22
N ALA A 346 -0.80 0.76 -1.66
CA ALA A 346 -0.48 0.47 -3.06
C ALA A 346 -0.62 -1.02 -3.39
N VAL A 347 -0.21 -1.92 -2.48
CA VAL A 347 -0.41 -3.36 -2.64
C VAL A 347 -1.90 -3.70 -2.54
N GLU A 348 -2.63 -3.04 -1.64
CA GLU A 348 -4.09 -3.18 -1.48
C GLU A 348 -4.86 -2.65 -2.70
N PHE A 349 -4.37 -1.57 -3.34
CA PHE A 349 -4.90 -1.11 -4.62
C PHE A 349 -4.75 -2.19 -5.72
N ILE A 350 -3.56 -2.81 -5.83
CA ILE A 350 -3.33 -3.93 -6.76
C ILE A 350 -4.28 -5.09 -6.45
N THR A 351 -4.49 -5.41 -5.17
CA THR A 351 -5.47 -6.42 -4.75
C THR A 351 -6.87 -6.09 -5.27
N CYS A 352 -7.35 -4.86 -5.09
CA CYS A 352 -8.66 -4.42 -5.60
C CYS A 352 -8.77 -4.55 -7.12
N VAL A 353 -7.72 -4.18 -7.87
CA VAL A 353 -7.70 -4.33 -9.33
C VAL A 353 -7.80 -5.81 -9.74
N LYS A 354 -7.08 -6.70 -9.04
CA LYS A 354 -7.13 -8.14 -9.30
C LYS A 354 -8.48 -8.76 -8.95
N GLU A 355 -9.11 -8.30 -7.89
CA GLU A 355 -10.45 -8.74 -7.49
C GLU A 355 -11.51 -8.32 -8.51
N ILE A 356 -11.41 -7.11 -9.05
CA ILE A 356 -12.26 -6.62 -10.14
C ILE A 356 -12.03 -7.45 -11.42
N GLU A 357 -10.76 -7.71 -11.78
CA GLU A 357 -10.40 -8.45 -13.01
C GLU A 357 -10.93 -9.88 -12.97
N GLU A 358 -10.77 -10.59 -11.84
CA GLU A 358 -11.09 -12.01 -11.73
C GLU A 358 -12.51 -12.28 -11.16
N GLY A 359 -13.20 -11.28 -10.61
CA GLY A 359 -14.49 -11.49 -9.92
C GLY A 359 -14.30 -12.38 -8.69
N TYR A 360 -13.23 -12.13 -7.92
CA TYR A 360 -12.86 -12.92 -6.77
C TYR A 360 -12.47 -12.04 -5.59
N ILE A 361 -13.25 -12.07 -4.52
CA ILE A 361 -12.96 -11.35 -3.26
C ILE A 361 -12.29 -12.32 -2.29
N HIS A 362 -11.08 -12.03 -1.85
CA HIS A 362 -10.34 -12.90 -0.95
C HIS A 362 -10.88 -12.88 0.47
N LYS A 363 -10.68 -13.97 1.20
CA LYS A 363 -11.01 -14.05 2.64
C LYS A 363 -10.06 -13.21 3.48
N THR A 364 -10.52 -12.73 4.63
CA THR A 364 -9.64 -12.23 5.70
C THR A 364 -9.07 -13.44 6.43
N ALA A 365 -7.79 -13.75 6.19
CA ALA A 365 -7.15 -14.92 6.81
C ALA A 365 -7.14 -14.79 8.35
N GLY A 366 -7.35 -15.88 9.06
CA GLY A 366 -7.39 -15.89 10.53
C GLY A 366 -8.64 -15.26 11.17
N TYR A 367 -9.58 -14.72 10.40
CA TYR A 367 -10.85 -14.24 10.95
C TYR A 367 -11.78 -15.42 11.28
N GLU A 368 -11.84 -15.80 12.53
CA GLU A 368 -12.59 -16.95 13.03
C GLU A 368 -13.66 -16.58 14.05
N THR A 369 -13.30 -15.69 14.98
CA THR A 369 -14.13 -15.33 16.14
C THR A 369 -14.73 -13.95 15.97
N PRO A 370 -16.04 -13.82 15.66
CA PRO A 370 -16.70 -12.52 15.54
C PRO A 370 -16.65 -11.74 16.86
N ASP A 371 -16.50 -10.42 16.72
CA ASP A 371 -16.59 -9.46 17.81
C ASP A 371 -17.94 -8.73 17.72
N GLU A 372 -18.69 -8.66 18.81
CA GLU A 372 -20.04 -8.07 18.83
C GLU A 372 -20.05 -6.57 18.47
N GLU A 373 -18.97 -5.85 18.76
CA GLU A 373 -18.80 -4.43 18.40
C GLU A 373 -18.45 -4.24 16.93
N ILE A 374 -17.87 -5.29 16.31
CA ILE A 374 -17.45 -5.35 14.91
C ILE A 374 -18.35 -6.34 14.19
N ASN A 375 -19.50 -5.89 13.68
CA ASN A 375 -20.56 -6.78 13.19
C ASN A 375 -20.94 -6.53 11.71
N LEU A 376 -19.92 -6.40 10.84
CA LEU A 376 -20.07 -6.35 9.40
C LEU A 376 -19.58 -7.67 8.77
N ASN A 377 -19.68 -7.80 7.46
CA ASN A 377 -19.19 -8.99 6.75
C ASN A 377 -17.71 -8.87 6.41
N TYR A 378 -16.83 -9.39 7.26
CA TYR A 378 -15.38 -9.35 7.09
C TYR A 378 -14.80 -10.53 6.29
N CYS A 379 -15.54 -11.06 5.35
CA CYS A 379 -15.11 -12.10 4.42
C CYS A 379 -14.40 -13.27 5.11
N LYS A 380 -15.11 -14.00 5.95
CA LYS A 380 -14.59 -15.22 6.55
C LYS A 380 -14.19 -16.26 5.49
N GLU A 381 -14.93 -16.29 4.39
CA GLU A 381 -14.68 -17.08 3.20
C GLU A 381 -14.48 -16.17 2.00
N ALA A 382 -13.84 -16.67 0.96
CA ALA A 382 -13.73 -15.97 -0.32
C ALA A 382 -15.06 -15.99 -1.09
N TYR A 383 -15.29 -14.97 -1.91
CA TYR A 383 -16.47 -14.88 -2.76
C TYR A 383 -16.06 -14.87 -4.24
N ASN A 384 -16.83 -15.59 -5.07
CA ASN A 384 -16.74 -15.52 -6.54
C ASN A 384 -17.96 -14.78 -7.03
N GLU A 385 -17.79 -13.49 -7.32
CA GLU A 385 -18.88 -12.62 -7.80
C GLU A 385 -18.31 -11.44 -8.58
N ASP A 386 -19.14 -10.80 -9.41
CA ASP A 386 -18.75 -9.58 -10.10
C ASP A 386 -18.52 -8.43 -9.12
N VAL A 387 -17.40 -7.72 -9.29
CA VAL A 387 -17.00 -6.58 -8.47
C VAL A 387 -17.01 -5.34 -9.36
N PRO A 388 -18.13 -4.62 -9.46
CA PRO A 388 -18.22 -3.42 -10.32
C PRO A 388 -17.40 -2.27 -9.76
N TYR A 389 -17.32 -2.15 -8.44
CA TYR A 389 -16.54 -1.14 -7.72
C TYR A 389 -15.82 -1.76 -6.53
N ALA A 390 -14.58 -1.35 -6.33
CA ALA A 390 -13.78 -1.64 -5.13
C ALA A 390 -13.35 -0.33 -4.47
N LEU A 391 -13.59 -0.18 -3.17
CA LEU A 391 -13.10 0.94 -2.37
C LEU A 391 -11.94 0.48 -1.51
N SER A 392 -10.78 1.10 -1.65
CA SER A 392 -9.59 0.82 -0.83
C SER A 392 -9.37 1.94 0.19
N ASN A 393 -9.24 1.57 1.47
CA ASN A 393 -9.04 2.52 2.57
C ASN A 393 -7.64 2.43 3.15
N SER A 394 -7.06 3.57 3.47
CA SER A 394 -5.83 3.67 4.26
C SER A 394 -5.97 4.72 5.35
N LEU A 395 -5.63 4.34 6.59
CA LEU A 395 -5.67 5.19 7.77
C LEU A 395 -4.25 5.27 8.35
N GLY A 396 -3.73 6.48 8.54
CA GLY A 396 -2.34 6.69 8.93
C GLY A 396 -2.18 7.47 10.23
N PHE A 397 -1.09 7.25 10.94
CA PHE A 397 -0.67 8.08 12.07
C PHE A 397 -0.65 9.55 11.65
N GLY A 398 -1.03 10.45 12.58
CA GLY A 398 -1.31 11.85 12.27
C GLY A 398 -2.76 12.11 11.89
N GLY A 399 -3.60 11.06 11.84
CA GLY A 399 -5.02 11.15 11.46
C GLY A 399 -5.22 11.29 9.95
N HIS A 400 -4.27 10.81 9.15
CA HIS A 400 -4.42 10.79 7.70
C HIS A 400 -5.38 9.69 7.26
N ASN A 401 -6.45 10.06 6.57
CA ASN A 401 -7.41 9.14 5.98
C ASN A 401 -7.43 9.32 4.46
N ALA A 402 -7.32 8.24 3.72
CA ALA A 402 -7.38 8.23 2.27
C ALA A 402 -8.20 7.05 1.77
N SER A 403 -9.02 7.29 0.76
CA SER A 403 -9.83 6.27 0.09
C SER A 403 -9.76 6.45 -1.42
N ILE A 404 -9.59 5.34 -2.13
CA ILE A 404 -9.61 5.30 -3.61
C ILE A 404 -10.72 4.39 -4.07
N LEU A 405 -11.54 4.89 -5.02
CA LEU A 405 -12.59 4.13 -5.66
C LEU A 405 -12.15 3.71 -7.07
N ILE A 406 -12.18 2.41 -7.29
CA ILE A 406 -11.78 1.74 -8.51
C ILE A 406 -13.02 1.11 -9.14
N ARG A 407 -13.17 1.24 -10.44
CA ARG A 407 -14.30 0.69 -11.20
C ARG A 407 -13.81 -0.34 -12.22
N LYS A 408 -14.61 -1.37 -12.44
CA LYS A 408 -14.43 -2.29 -13.56
C LYS A 408 -14.49 -1.51 -14.87
N TYR A 409 -13.45 -1.65 -15.70
CA TYR A 409 -13.41 -0.96 -16.98
C TYR A 409 -14.47 -1.52 -17.94
N GLN A 410 -15.20 -0.61 -18.56
CA GLN A 410 -16.16 -0.89 -19.61
C GLN A 410 -15.68 -0.17 -20.88
N ALA A 411 -15.44 -0.96 -21.95
CA ALA A 411 -14.88 -0.50 -23.23
C ALA A 411 -15.79 0.47 -23.99
#